data_7c6597523c5e278345adb3f784ad0a99
#
_entry.id   7c6597523c5e278345adb3f784ad0a99
#
_cell.length_a   1.000
_cell.length_b   1.000
_cell.length_c   1.000
_cell.angle_alpha   90.00
_cell.angle_beta   90.00
_cell.angle_gamma   90.00
#
_symmetry.space_group_name_H-M   'P 1'
#
loop_
_entity.id
_entity.type
_entity.pdbx_description
1 polymer ?
#
loop_
_entity_poly.entity_id
_entity_poly.type
_entity_poly.pdbx_seq_one_letter_code
_entity_poly.pdbx_strand_id
1 'polypeptide(L)'
;RFLGEFSLPPEFSNAALLDDWLRRRCRSEGTGEIPKREVLQYGPNPVRRKRELDETLKLLEELHRVRLVKDGKRQLIQLNPGLLD
;
A
#
# COMPACT_ATOMS: atom_id res chain seq x y z
N ARG A 1 21.42 -9.77 -14.33
CA ARG A 1 21.02 -9.66 -14.06
C ARG A 1 20.54 -9.70 -13.46
N PHE A 2 20.69 -10.00 -12.97
CA PHE A 2 20.33 -10.06 -12.46
C PHE A 2 19.66 -9.91 -12.10
N LEU A 3 19.73 -9.86 -11.95
CA LEU A 3 18.93 -9.54 -11.62
C LEU A 3 17.83 -9.75 -10.87
N GLY A 4 17.07 -9.83 -10.89
CA GLY A 4 15.85 -9.99 -10.21
C GLY A 4 15.85 -10.87 -9.04
N GLU A 5 16.92 -11.34 -8.66
CA GLU A 5 16.95 -12.16 -7.51
C GLU A 5 17.07 -11.41 -6.24
N PHE A 6 16.30 -10.41 -6.09
CA PHE A 6 16.22 -9.73 -4.84
C PHE A 6 15.55 -10.58 -3.82
N SER A 7 16.25 -11.03 -2.85
CA SER A 7 15.64 -11.52 -1.64
C SER A 7 15.22 -10.30 -0.84
N LEU A 8 14.00 -9.89 -1.01
CA LEU A 8 13.52 -8.76 -0.23
C LEU A 8 13.30 -9.20 1.21
N PRO A 9 13.64 -8.35 2.20
CA PRO A 9 13.29 -8.62 3.58
C PRO A 9 11.77 -8.79 3.73
N PRO A 10 11.31 -9.48 4.78
CA PRO A 10 9.87 -9.68 4.97
C PRO A 10 9.06 -8.40 4.94
N GLU A 11 9.59 -7.30 5.48
CA GLU A 11 8.86 -6.05 5.47
C GLU A 11 8.66 -5.52 4.06
N PHE A 12 9.60 -5.76 3.16
CA PHE A 12 9.43 -5.37 1.76
C PHE A 12 8.45 -6.29 1.05
N SER A 13 8.38 -7.56 1.46
CA SER A 13 7.40 -8.46 0.89
C SER A 13 5.99 -8.00 1.21
N ASN A 14 5.76 -7.57 2.46
CA ASN A 14 4.46 -7.05 2.86
C ASN A 14 4.15 -5.76 2.09
N ALA A 15 5.16 -4.91 1.91
CA ALA A 15 4.98 -3.67 1.17
C ALA A 15 4.61 -3.96 -0.29
N ALA A 16 5.26 -4.94 -0.89
CA ALA A 16 4.95 -5.32 -2.27
C ALA A 16 3.53 -5.86 -2.40
N LEU A 17 3.10 -6.68 -1.45
CA LEU A 17 1.75 -7.21 -1.46
C LEU A 17 0.72 -6.10 -1.32
N LEU A 18 0.95 -5.18 -0.39
CA LEU A 18 0.03 -4.08 -0.18
C LEU A 18 0.01 -3.15 -1.40
N ASP A 19 1.18 -2.85 -1.95
CA ASP A 19 1.28 -1.99 -3.12
C ASP A 19 0.48 -2.57 -4.29
N ASP A 20 0.65 -3.86 -4.55
CA ASP A 20 -0.06 -4.54 -5.63
C ASP A 20 -1.57 -4.53 -5.39
N TRP A 21 -1.99 -4.81 -4.15
CA TRP A 21 -3.40 -4.80 -3.79
C TRP A 21 -4.01 -3.40 -3.97
N LEU A 22 -3.28 -2.37 -3.54
CA LEU A 22 -3.76 -1.00 -3.67
C LEU A 22 -3.92 -0.61 -5.14
N ARG A 23 -2.95 -0.99 -5.98
CA ARG A 23 -3.03 -0.67 -7.40
C ARG A 23 -4.22 -1.34 -8.06
N ARG A 24 -4.44 -2.61 -7.75
CA ARG A 24 -5.58 -3.35 -8.28
C ARG A 24 -6.89 -2.74 -7.82
N ARG A 25 -6.95 -2.38 -6.55
CA ARG A 25 -8.16 -1.80 -5.99
C ARG A 25 -8.47 -0.45 -6.62
N CYS A 26 -7.45 0.39 -6.78
CA CYS A 26 -7.63 1.69 -7.40
C CYS A 26 -8.12 1.56 -8.84
N ARG A 27 -7.58 0.61 -9.58
CA ARG A 27 -8.03 0.39 -10.96
C ARG A 27 -9.48 -0.09 -10.98
N SER A 28 -9.83 -0.98 -10.08
CA SER A 28 -11.18 -1.53 -10.02
C SER A 28 -12.21 -0.46 -9.70
N GLU A 29 -11.85 0.47 -8.81
CA GLU A 29 -12.78 1.50 -8.37
C GLU A 29 -12.65 2.80 -9.15
N GLY A 30 -11.64 2.89 -10.01
CA GLY A 30 -11.43 4.11 -10.78
C GLY A 30 -11.01 5.30 -9.92
N THR A 31 -10.31 5.04 -8.85
CA THR A 31 -9.87 6.08 -7.93
C THR A 31 -8.37 5.96 -7.67
N GLY A 32 -7.77 7.02 -7.15
CA GLY A 32 -6.36 7.00 -6.77
C GLY A 32 -6.15 6.95 -5.27
N GLU A 33 -7.21 6.79 -4.50
CA GLU A 33 -7.08 6.74 -3.06
C GLU A 33 -8.04 5.72 -2.47
N ILE A 34 -7.61 5.12 -1.35
CA ILE A 34 -8.35 4.06 -0.68
C ILE A 34 -8.34 4.33 0.81
N PRO A 35 -9.50 4.26 1.48
CA PRO A 35 -9.54 4.41 2.93
C PRO A 35 -8.71 3.33 3.62
N LYS A 36 -7.96 3.73 4.62
CA LYS A 36 -7.12 2.80 5.37
C LYS A 36 -7.91 1.63 5.94
N ARG A 37 -9.14 1.88 6.38
CA ARG A 37 -9.95 0.81 6.97
C ARG A 37 -10.33 -0.27 5.95
N GLU A 38 -10.39 0.07 4.66
CA GLU A 38 -10.65 -0.95 3.65
C GLU A 38 -9.51 -1.94 3.58
N VAL A 39 -8.28 -1.46 3.75
CA VAL A 39 -7.13 -2.35 3.79
C VAL A 39 -7.21 -3.28 4.99
N LEU A 40 -7.62 -2.75 6.14
CA LEU A 40 -7.77 -3.55 7.34
C LEU A 40 -8.85 -4.61 7.19
N GLN A 41 -9.85 -4.33 6.37
CA GLN A 41 -10.99 -5.22 6.19
C GLN A 41 -10.79 -6.20 5.04
N TYR A 42 -10.22 -5.74 3.93
CA TYR A 42 -10.13 -6.53 2.71
C TYR A 42 -8.72 -6.72 2.18
N GLY A 43 -7.74 -6.13 2.80
CA GLY A 43 -6.36 -6.18 2.30
C GLY A 43 -5.69 -7.53 2.47
N PRO A 44 -4.43 -7.63 2.04
CA PRO A 44 -3.66 -8.87 2.20
C PRO A 44 -3.52 -9.23 3.66
N ASN A 45 -3.59 -10.53 3.95
CA ASN A 45 -3.51 -11.03 5.32
C ASN A 45 -2.35 -10.46 6.13
N PRO A 46 -1.12 -10.43 5.61
CA PRO A 46 0.01 -9.95 6.41
C PRO A 46 -0.11 -8.51 6.87
N VAL A 47 -0.91 -7.68 6.18
CA VAL A 47 -1.03 -6.26 6.51
C VAL A 47 -2.42 -5.89 7.01
N ARG A 48 -3.22 -6.88 7.41
CA ARG A 48 -4.57 -6.58 7.92
C ARG A 48 -4.58 -6.20 9.39
N ARG A 49 -3.45 -6.33 10.05
CA ARG A 49 -3.30 -5.86 11.42
C ARG A 49 -2.87 -4.40 11.40
N LYS A 50 -3.42 -3.62 12.31
CA LYS A 50 -3.15 -2.18 12.33
C LYS A 50 -1.65 -1.88 12.41
N ARG A 51 -0.93 -2.60 13.25
CA ARG A 51 0.48 -2.37 13.45
C ARG A 51 1.28 -2.66 12.16
N GLU A 52 1.04 -3.83 11.58
CA GLU A 52 1.74 -4.21 10.37
C GLU A 52 1.39 -3.28 9.22
N LEU A 53 0.13 -2.87 9.16
CA LEU A 53 -0.30 -1.95 8.13
C LEU A 53 0.39 -0.59 8.28
N ASP A 54 0.45 -0.07 9.51
CA ASP A 54 1.11 1.22 9.74
C ASP A 54 2.58 1.17 9.35
N GLU A 55 3.29 0.11 9.72
CA GLU A 55 4.70 -0.04 9.38
C GLU A 55 4.88 -0.16 7.87
N THR A 56 4.03 -0.95 7.24
CA THR A 56 4.11 -1.16 5.79
C THR A 56 3.81 0.14 5.03
N LEU A 57 2.79 0.87 5.47
CA LEU A 57 2.46 2.15 4.83
C LEU A 57 3.58 3.16 5.00
N LYS A 58 4.22 3.17 6.16
CA LYS A 58 5.33 4.06 6.40
C LYS A 58 6.48 3.76 5.43
N LEU A 59 6.75 2.48 5.21
CA LEU A 59 7.79 2.08 4.27
C LEU A 59 7.43 2.51 2.85
N LEU A 60 6.19 2.28 2.43
CA LEU A 60 5.76 2.69 1.10
C LEU A 60 5.80 4.20 0.93
N GLU A 61 5.51 4.94 1.99
CA GLU A 61 5.59 6.39 1.96
C GLU A 61 7.03 6.85 1.78
N GLU A 62 7.97 6.20 2.46
CA GLU A 62 9.39 6.50 2.30
C GLU A 62 9.87 6.23 0.88
N LEU A 63 9.28 5.24 0.24
CA LEU A 63 9.62 4.91 -1.15
C LEU A 63 8.86 5.78 -2.16
N HIS A 64 8.07 6.75 -1.67
CA HIS A 64 7.28 7.65 -2.51
C HIS A 64 6.25 6.92 -3.36
N ARG A 65 5.79 5.76 -2.91
CA ARG A 65 4.79 5.00 -3.63
C ARG A 65 3.38 5.34 -3.19
N VAL A 66 3.22 5.72 -1.92
CA VAL A 66 1.91 6.13 -1.40
C VAL A 66 2.08 7.36 -0.53
N ARG A 67 0.98 8.04 -0.30
CA ARG A 67 0.93 9.18 0.60
C ARG A 67 -0.26 8.98 1.54
N LEU A 68 -0.04 9.22 2.81
CA LEU A 68 -1.10 9.17 3.78
C LEU A 68 -1.74 10.56 3.91
N VAL A 69 -3.04 10.61 3.71
CA VAL A 69 -3.79 11.86 3.80
C VAL A 69 -4.85 11.71 4.86
N LYS A 70 -4.97 12.72 5.69
CA LYS A 70 -5.97 12.73 6.72
C LYS A 70 -7.16 13.57 6.25
N ASP A 71 -8.33 12.96 6.23
CA ASP A 71 -9.56 13.65 5.83
C ASP A 71 -10.57 13.53 6.97
N GLY A 72 -10.60 14.55 7.82
CA GLY A 72 -11.42 14.51 9.02
C GLY A 72 -10.97 13.41 9.95
N LYS A 73 -11.85 12.46 10.25
CA LYS A 73 -11.54 11.34 11.11
C LYS A 73 -11.01 10.14 10.34
N ARG A 74 -10.93 10.27 9.01
CA ARG A 74 -10.50 9.16 8.16
C ARG A 74 -9.07 9.34 7.72
N GLN A 75 -8.40 8.22 7.52
CA GLN A 75 -7.09 8.23 6.90
C GLN A 75 -7.21 7.59 5.52
N LEU A 76 -6.74 8.30 4.52
CA LEU A 76 -6.78 7.83 3.14
C LEU A 76 -5.38 7.53 2.66
N ILE A 77 -5.25 6.48 1.87
CA ILE A 77 -4.00 6.10 1.26
C ILE A 77 -4.06 6.51 -0.20
N GLN A 78 -3.27 7.50 -0.59
CA GLN A 78 -3.21 7.95 -1.97
C GLN A 78 -2.03 7.28 -2.65
N LEU A 79 -2.29 6.67 -3.80
CA LEU A 79 -1.23 6.08 -4.59
C LEU A 79 -0.55 7.15 -5.44
N ASN A 80 0.74 6.97 -5.66
CA ASN A 80 1.47 7.81 -6.58
C ASN A 80 0.87 7.63 -7.98
N PRO A 81 0.41 8.73 -8.63
CA PRO A 81 -0.24 8.59 -9.94
C PRO A 81 0.62 7.86 -10.98
N GLY A 82 1.93 7.96 -10.88
CA GLY A 82 2.82 7.26 -11.79
C GLY A 82 2.72 5.75 -11.73
N LEU A 83 2.19 5.22 -10.62
CA LEU A 83 2.02 3.77 -10.46
C LEU A 83 0.75 3.26 -11.13
N LEU A 84 -0.15 4.16 -11.50
CA LEU A 84 -1.44 3.79 -12.08
C LEU A 84 -1.46 3.89 -13.60
N ASP A 85 -0.41 4.36 -14.18
CA ASP A 85 -0.30 4.47 -15.64
C ASP A 85 -0.04 3.13 -16.31
#